data_a8c4483888b7522b843fa64ca0ec463a
#
_entry.id   a8c4483888b7522b843fa64ca0ec463a
#
_cell.length_a   1.000
_cell.length_b   1.000
_cell.length_c   1.000
_cell.angle_alpha   90.00
_cell.angle_beta   90.00
_cell.angle_gamma   90.00
#
_symmetry.space_group_name_H-M   'P 1'
#
loop_
_entity.id
_entity.type
_entity.pdbx_description
1 polymer ?
#
loop_
_entity_poly.entity_id
_entity_poly.type
_entity_poly.pdbx_seq_one_letter_code
_entity_poly.pdbx_strand_id
1 'polypeptide(L)'
;TRTSHDHMRERSARVNFGRQWLDKSILEIYREDIVRFRVLLSGDVQEDALALISTGQVPKLRSLQVHNSTVYRWNRPCYGISDNGKPHLRIENRVLPSGPTVLDEVANAALWLGCMVQMHDDVGDIRNKIGFEDVYDNFGKAAKFGIDSKFTWMFDQKIPVVELALKELIPRARKGLEMRNVHPDSISRYMDVIEERATEHMNGARWALRSYTKLKKETTEDEALTVLTYAMCVNEKSGIPVHKWKMPELKDLKEYRPSGLKVSEFMTTDLFTV
;
A
#
# COMPACT_ATOMS: atom_id res chain seq x y z
N THR A 1 3.10 -17.77 7.87
CA THR A 1 4.17 -18.15 7.00
C THR A 1 4.94 -16.99 6.36
N ARG A 2 4.40 -15.77 6.32
CA ARG A 2 5.11 -14.57 5.84
C ARG A 2 5.90 -13.89 6.95
N THR A 3 5.50 -14.09 8.19
CA THR A 3 6.20 -13.64 9.39
C THR A 3 7.17 -14.70 9.89
N SER A 4 8.19 -14.32 10.66
CA SER A 4 9.08 -15.26 11.30
C SER A 4 8.34 -16.04 12.38
N HIS A 5 8.55 -17.36 12.40
CA HIS A 5 8.12 -18.24 13.48
C HIS A 5 9.34 -18.94 14.07
N ASP A 6 9.33 -19.18 15.38
CA ASP A 6 10.45 -19.81 16.11
C ASP A 6 10.83 -21.19 15.57
N HIS A 7 9.91 -21.85 14.90
CA HIS A 7 10.12 -23.18 14.29
C HIS A 7 10.72 -23.14 12.89
N MET A 8 10.87 -21.96 12.29
CA MET A 8 11.49 -21.82 10.98
C MET A 8 12.99 -21.53 11.11
N ARG A 9 13.81 -22.25 10.34
CA ARG A 9 15.27 -22.03 10.29
C ARG A 9 15.67 -20.67 9.71
N GLU A 10 14.72 -19.86 9.26
CA GLU A 10 14.95 -18.51 8.77
C GLU A 10 14.97 -17.52 9.93
N ARG A 11 16.07 -16.77 10.04
CA ARG A 11 16.28 -15.77 11.12
C ARG A 11 15.54 -14.47 10.89
N SER A 12 14.87 -14.30 9.75
CA SER A 12 14.22 -13.04 9.37
C SER A 12 12.86 -13.28 8.74
N ALA A 13 11.92 -12.37 9.03
CA ALA A 13 10.62 -12.38 8.36
C ALA A 13 10.78 -12.14 6.84
N ARG A 14 10.04 -12.91 6.04
CA ARG A 14 9.98 -12.70 4.58
C ARG A 14 9.24 -11.41 4.22
N VAL A 15 8.26 -11.00 5.04
CA VAL A 15 7.68 -9.67 4.98
C VAL A 15 8.61 -8.71 5.71
N ASN A 16 9.17 -7.75 5.00
CA ASN A 16 10.14 -6.84 5.60
C ASN A 16 10.15 -5.47 4.91
N PHE A 17 10.70 -4.50 5.61
CA PHE A 17 10.88 -3.13 5.13
C PHE A 17 12.28 -2.90 4.53
N GLY A 18 13.22 -3.79 4.79
CA GLY A 18 14.66 -3.61 4.58
C GLY A 18 15.38 -3.35 5.89
N ARG A 19 16.68 -3.10 5.84
CA ARG A 19 17.52 -2.89 7.01
C ARG A 19 18.28 -1.58 7.02
N GLN A 20 18.45 -0.99 5.86
CA GLN A 20 19.22 0.23 5.67
C GLN A 20 18.85 0.90 4.36
N TRP A 21 19.24 2.15 4.20
CA TRP A 21 19.21 2.81 2.92
C TRP A 21 20.09 2.08 1.90
N LEU A 22 19.71 2.11 0.63
CA LEU A 22 20.55 1.64 -0.45
C LEU A 22 21.70 2.64 -0.65
N ASP A 23 22.90 2.13 -0.87
CA ASP A 23 24.08 2.97 -1.10
C ASP A 23 24.32 3.22 -2.59
N LYS A 24 24.41 2.18 -3.39
CA LYS A 24 24.86 2.26 -4.78
C LYS A 24 23.79 1.89 -5.79
N SER A 25 23.00 0.86 -5.51
CA SER A 25 22.18 0.25 -6.54
C SER A 25 21.05 -0.59 -5.96
N ILE A 26 19.93 -0.66 -6.70
CA ILE A 26 18.81 -1.60 -6.44
C ILE A 26 19.27 -3.07 -6.40
N LEU A 27 20.41 -3.41 -6.99
CA LEU A 27 20.98 -4.77 -6.93
C LEU A 27 21.31 -5.20 -5.50
N GLU A 28 21.54 -4.26 -4.59
CA GLU A 28 21.74 -4.56 -3.17
C GLU A 28 20.56 -5.29 -2.55
N ILE A 29 19.34 -4.93 -2.96
CA ILE A 29 18.12 -5.59 -2.48
C ILE A 29 18.11 -7.05 -2.93
N TYR A 30 18.37 -7.32 -4.21
CA TYR A 30 18.40 -8.69 -4.72
C TYR A 30 19.49 -9.53 -4.04
N ARG A 31 20.69 -8.96 -3.85
CA ARG A 31 21.78 -9.64 -3.16
C ARG A 31 21.44 -9.95 -1.71
N GLU A 32 20.86 -8.99 -1.00
CA GLU A 32 20.40 -9.19 0.37
C GLU A 32 19.36 -10.32 0.45
N ASP A 33 18.40 -10.32 -0.45
CA ASP A 33 17.33 -11.33 -0.45
C ASP A 33 17.86 -12.73 -0.77
N ILE A 34 18.77 -12.87 -1.74
CA ILE A 34 19.38 -14.15 -2.09
C ILE A 34 20.21 -14.71 -0.93
N VAL A 35 20.95 -13.85 -0.22
CA VAL A 35 21.78 -14.28 0.93
C VAL A 35 20.91 -14.65 2.14
N ARG A 36 19.79 -13.96 2.35
CA ARG A 36 19.00 -14.11 3.58
C ARG A 36 17.92 -15.17 3.49
N PHE A 37 17.37 -15.36 2.32
CA PHE A 37 16.19 -16.21 2.13
C PHE A 37 16.51 -17.38 1.21
N ARG A 38 16.33 -18.58 1.74
CA ARG A 38 16.48 -19.81 0.96
C ARG A 38 15.45 -19.88 -0.18
N VAL A 39 15.79 -20.61 -1.22
CA VAL A 39 14.87 -20.95 -2.30
C VAL A 39 13.78 -21.86 -1.73
N LEU A 40 12.51 -21.46 -1.86
CA LEU A 40 11.35 -22.27 -1.45
C LEU A 40 10.72 -23.02 -2.60
N LEU A 41 10.79 -22.43 -3.80
CA LEU A 41 10.23 -23.01 -5.03
C LEU A 41 11.36 -23.14 -6.02
N SER A 42 11.52 -24.32 -6.58
CA SER A 42 12.42 -24.60 -7.69
C SER A 42 11.62 -25.16 -8.84
N GLY A 43 12.03 -24.87 -10.06
CA GLY A 43 11.47 -25.40 -11.29
C GLY A 43 12.60 -25.67 -12.27
N ASP A 44 12.32 -26.40 -13.32
CA ASP A 44 13.27 -26.61 -14.41
C ASP A 44 13.52 -25.27 -15.11
N VAL A 45 14.65 -24.66 -14.81
CA VAL A 45 15.11 -23.44 -15.46
C VAL A 45 16.20 -23.82 -16.44
N GLN A 46 15.85 -23.87 -17.71
CA GLN A 46 16.78 -24.21 -18.81
C GLN A 46 17.41 -22.96 -19.46
N GLU A 47 17.34 -21.81 -18.80
CA GLU A 47 17.85 -20.56 -19.36
C GLU A 47 19.29 -20.31 -18.92
N ASP A 48 20.22 -20.27 -19.86
CA ASP A 48 21.56 -19.74 -19.64
C ASP A 48 21.56 -18.23 -19.93
N ALA A 49 21.41 -17.44 -18.87
CA ALA A 49 21.33 -15.99 -18.97
C ALA A 49 22.61 -15.36 -19.53
N LEU A 50 23.78 -15.95 -19.25
CA LEU A 50 25.05 -15.43 -19.74
C LEU A 50 25.22 -15.70 -21.24
N ALA A 51 24.84 -16.89 -21.71
CA ALA A 51 24.84 -17.22 -23.13
C ALA A 51 23.89 -16.29 -23.91
N LEU A 52 22.68 -16.03 -23.39
CA LEU A 52 21.73 -15.09 -24.00
C LEU A 52 22.31 -13.67 -24.11
N ILE A 53 22.89 -13.15 -23.03
CA ILE A 53 23.50 -11.81 -23.03
C ILE A 53 24.64 -11.74 -24.05
N SER A 54 25.48 -12.79 -24.16
CA SER A 54 26.59 -12.81 -25.11
C SER A 54 26.16 -12.74 -26.59
N THR A 55 24.93 -13.18 -26.85
CA THR A 55 24.29 -13.09 -28.19
C THR A 55 23.40 -11.86 -28.37
N GLY A 56 23.41 -10.93 -27.43
CA GLY A 56 22.59 -9.72 -27.46
C GLY A 56 21.11 -9.94 -27.13
N GLN A 57 20.75 -11.12 -26.61
CA GLN A 57 19.41 -11.43 -26.21
C GLN A 57 19.14 -11.07 -24.74
N VAL A 58 17.89 -10.76 -24.41
CA VAL A 58 17.47 -10.40 -23.05
C VAL A 58 16.98 -11.63 -22.30
N PRO A 59 17.68 -12.04 -21.20
CA PRO A 59 17.24 -13.18 -20.41
C PRO A 59 15.99 -12.88 -19.60
N LYS A 60 15.11 -13.85 -19.41
CA LYS A 60 13.90 -13.71 -18.59
C LYS A 60 14.18 -13.77 -17.08
N LEU A 61 15.33 -14.30 -16.68
CA LEU A 61 15.76 -14.46 -15.28
C LEU A 61 14.69 -15.13 -14.39
N ARG A 62 14.10 -16.21 -14.87
CA ARG A 62 12.98 -16.90 -14.19
C ARG A 62 13.30 -17.33 -12.76
N SER A 63 14.50 -17.85 -12.51
CA SER A 63 14.93 -18.24 -11.16
C SER A 63 14.91 -17.05 -10.19
N LEU A 64 15.39 -15.87 -10.65
CA LEU A 64 15.36 -14.65 -9.87
C LEU A 64 13.91 -14.20 -9.61
N GLN A 65 13.04 -14.27 -10.62
CA GLN A 65 11.63 -13.89 -10.47
C GLN A 65 10.90 -14.81 -9.49
N VAL A 66 11.12 -16.13 -9.57
CA VAL A 66 10.53 -17.11 -8.64
C VAL A 66 11.01 -16.86 -7.22
N HIS A 67 12.33 -16.68 -7.01
CA HIS A 67 12.87 -16.35 -5.69
C HIS A 67 12.28 -15.06 -5.14
N ASN A 68 12.29 -13.99 -5.93
CA ASN A 68 11.74 -12.69 -5.56
C ASN A 68 10.24 -12.74 -5.24
N SER A 69 9.48 -13.62 -5.90
CA SER A 69 8.05 -13.81 -5.62
C SER A 69 7.77 -14.39 -4.23
N THR A 70 8.74 -15.07 -3.63
CA THR A 70 8.63 -15.66 -2.29
C THR A 70 9.10 -14.74 -1.17
N VAL A 71 9.69 -13.59 -1.49
CA VAL A 71 10.12 -12.56 -0.54
C VAL A 71 9.17 -11.37 -0.65
N TYR A 72 8.61 -10.95 0.48
CA TYR A 72 7.56 -9.92 0.50
C TYR A 72 8.08 -8.63 1.11
N ARG A 73 8.88 -7.91 0.34
CA ARG A 73 9.24 -6.53 0.70
C ARG A 73 8.06 -5.60 0.46
N TRP A 74 7.89 -4.60 1.33
CA TRP A 74 6.88 -3.56 1.15
C TRP A 74 7.13 -2.72 -0.12
N ASN A 75 8.40 -2.47 -0.44
CA ASN A 75 8.84 -1.93 -1.73
C ASN A 75 9.69 -3.01 -2.42
N ARG A 76 9.11 -3.71 -3.36
CA ARG A 76 9.71 -4.87 -4.01
C ARG A 76 10.35 -4.48 -5.35
N PRO A 77 11.65 -4.75 -5.57
CA PRO A 77 12.24 -4.60 -6.89
C PRO A 77 11.72 -5.70 -7.81
N CYS A 78 11.35 -5.35 -9.02
CA CYS A 78 10.87 -6.28 -10.01
C CYS A 78 11.64 -6.11 -11.32
N TYR A 79 12.22 -7.20 -11.82
CA TYR A 79 12.72 -7.29 -13.17
C TYR A 79 11.60 -7.71 -14.10
N GLY A 80 11.51 -7.10 -15.27
CA GLY A 80 10.56 -7.44 -16.31
C GLY A 80 11.08 -7.13 -17.70
N ILE A 81 10.38 -7.64 -18.70
CA ILE A 81 10.62 -7.35 -20.11
C ILE A 81 9.32 -6.77 -20.66
N SER A 82 9.38 -5.58 -21.23
CA SER A 82 8.24 -4.94 -21.85
C SER A 82 7.84 -5.64 -23.16
N ASP A 83 6.65 -5.40 -23.68
CA ASP A 83 6.14 -6.01 -24.92
C ASP A 83 7.04 -5.73 -26.14
N ASN A 84 7.77 -4.61 -26.09
CA ASN A 84 8.77 -4.28 -27.13
C ASN A 84 10.15 -4.96 -26.92
N GLY A 85 10.24 -5.94 -26.01
CA GLY A 85 11.45 -6.71 -25.73
C GLY A 85 12.50 -6.01 -24.86
N LYS A 86 12.25 -4.78 -24.38
CA LYS A 86 13.22 -4.05 -23.54
C LYS A 86 13.16 -4.49 -22.09
N PRO A 87 14.32 -4.84 -21.48
CA PRO A 87 14.36 -5.12 -20.03
C PRO A 87 14.18 -3.85 -19.23
N HIS A 88 13.53 -3.98 -18.08
CA HIS A 88 13.36 -2.89 -17.13
C HIS A 88 13.40 -3.36 -15.68
N LEU A 89 13.79 -2.46 -14.80
CA LEU A 89 13.63 -2.60 -13.36
C LEU A 89 12.57 -1.59 -12.89
N ARG A 90 11.69 -2.03 -11.99
CA ARG A 90 10.71 -1.19 -11.33
C ARG A 90 10.62 -1.50 -9.85
N ILE A 91 10.16 -0.56 -9.06
CA ILE A 91 9.78 -0.79 -7.67
C ILE A 91 8.27 -0.93 -7.60
N GLU A 92 7.81 -2.05 -7.08
CA GLU A 92 6.41 -2.29 -6.76
C GLU A 92 6.14 -1.81 -5.33
N ASN A 93 5.35 -0.75 -5.20
CA ASN A 93 4.88 -0.28 -3.90
C ASN A 93 3.70 -1.16 -3.44
N ARG A 94 3.83 -1.77 -2.25
CA ARG A 94 2.86 -2.72 -1.70
C ARG A 94 2.27 -2.26 -0.36
N VAL A 95 2.48 -0.99 0.00
CA VAL A 95 2.04 -0.45 1.30
C VAL A 95 0.63 0.12 1.26
N LEU A 96 0.11 0.49 0.08
CA LEU A 96 -1.23 1.05 -0.03
C LEU A 96 -2.27 -0.05 0.20
N PRO A 97 -3.13 0.07 1.22
CA PRO A 97 -4.25 -0.84 1.41
C PRO A 97 -5.34 -0.54 0.37
N SER A 98 -6.26 -1.49 0.19
CA SER A 98 -7.51 -1.22 -0.51
C SER A 98 -8.23 -0.07 0.18
N GLY A 99 -8.70 0.89 -0.59
CA GLY A 99 -9.51 1.99 -0.09
C GLY A 99 -10.97 1.55 0.13
N PRO A 100 -11.73 2.26 0.96
CA PRO A 100 -13.14 1.97 1.17
C PRO A 100 -14.01 2.19 -0.08
N THR A 101 -13.59 3.06 -0.98
CA THR A 101 -14.20 3.27 -2.31
C THR A 101 -13.09 3.41 -3.35
N VAL A 102 -13.44 3.24 -4.63
CA VAL A 102 -12.52 3.52 -5.75
C VAL A 102 -11.97 4.95 -5.69
N LEU A 103 -12.81 5.91 -5.28
CA LEU A 103 -12.37 7.29 -5.10
C LEU A 103 -11.29 7.42 -4.01
N ASP A 104 -11.45 6.72 -2.90
CA ASP A 104 -10.45 6.67 -1.81
C ASP A 104 -9.13 6.01 -2.26
N GLU A 105 -9.22 4.94 -3.07
CA GLU A 105 -8.04 4.24 -3.62
C GLU A 105 -7.24 5.12 -4.58
N VAL A 106 -7.94 5.74 -5.53
CA VAL A 106 -7.29 6.62 -6.51
C VAL A 106 -6.70 7.86 -5.81
N ALA A 107 -7.38 8.41 -4.79
CA ALA A 107 -6.84 9.51 -4.00
C ALA A 107 -5.54 9.11 -3.28
N ASN A 108 -5.48 7.91 -2.68
CA ASN A 108 -4.24 7.39 -2.07
C ASN A 108 -3.11 7.27 -3.09
N ALA A 109 -3.40 6.72 -4.28
CA ALA A 109 -2.42 6.58 -5.35
C ALA A 109 -1.94 7.96 -5.86
N ALA A 110 -2.85 8.91 -6.01
CA ALA A 110 -2.53 10.28 -6.45
C ALA A 110 -1.62 11.00 -5.44
N LEU A 111 -1.91 10.88 -4.13
CA LEU A 111 -1.04 11.42 -3.07
C LEU A 111 0.38 10.84 -3.20
N TRP A 112 0.47 9.51 -3.30
CA TRP A 112 1.77 8.82 -3.36
C TRP A 112 2.55 9.21 -4.61
N LEU A 113 1.93 9.17 -5.79
CA LEU A 113 2.58 9.51 -7.06
C LEU A 113 3.00 10.98 -7.11
N GLY A 114 2.13 11.88 -6.65
CA GLY A 114 2.44 13.31 -6.61
C GLY A 114 3.62 13.61 -5.68
N CYS A 115 3.64 13.01 -4.47
CA CYS A 115 4.78 13.14 -3.57
C CYS A 115 6.06 12.59 -4.18
N MET A 116 6.02 11.41 -4.82
CA MET A 116 7.19 10.80 -5.45
C MET A 116 7.80 11.70 -6.54
N VAL A 117 6.96 12.32 -7.37
CA VAL A 117 7.41 13.23 -8.44
C VAL A 117 8.07 14.48 -7.83
N GLN A 118 7.36 15.16 -6.93
CA GLN A 118 7.85 16.43 -6.39
C GLN A 118 9.08 16.26 -5.49
N MET A 119 9.08 15.23 -4.62
CA MET A 119 10.18 15.00 -3.70
C MET A 119 11.46 14.56 -4.42
N HIS A 120 11.35 13.89 -5.57
CA HIS A 120 12.51 13.54 -6.38
C HIS A 120 13.34 14.79 -6.75
N ASP A 121 12.67 15.85 -7.14
CA ASP A 121 13.32 17.08 -7.61
C ASP A 121 13.73 18.02 -6.45
N ASP A 122 12.94 18.04 -5.37
CA ASP A 122 13.07 19.04 -4.29
C ASP A 122 13.89 18.54 -3.08
N VAL A 123 13.77 17.24 -2.76
CA VAL A 123 14.39 16.71 -1.54
C VAL A 123 15.85 16.32 -1.76
N GLY A 124 16.23 15.94 -2.99
CA GLY A 124 17.56 15.40 -3.27
C GLY A 124 17.78 14.05 -2.58
N ASP A 125 18.97 13.82 -2.03
CA ASP A 125 19.26 12.56 -1.32
C ASP A 125 18.59 12.53 0.06
N ILE A 126 17.53 11.77 0.15
CA ILE A 126 16.72 11.59 1.38
C ILE A 126 17.53 11.00 2.54
N ARG A 127 18.60 10.24 2.25
CA ARG A 127 19.47 9.60 3.25
C ARG A 127 20.15 10.62 4.16
N ASN A 128 20.38 11.82 3.64
CA ASN A 128 21.00 12.93 4.38
C ASN A 128 19.98 13.72 5.21
N LYS A 129 18.70 13.41 5.12
CA LYS A 129 17.61 14.18 5.75
C LYS A 129 16.84 13.41 6.82
N ILE A 130 16.79 12.08 6.71
CA ILE A 130 16.10 11.22 7.67
C ILE A 130 16.84 9.90 7.85
N GLY A 131 17.02 9.48 9.10
CA GLY A 131 17.63 8.21 9.43
C GLY A 131 16.77 7.02 8.99
N PHE A 132 17.41 5.91 8.58
CA PHE A 132 16.66 4.72 8.20
C PHE A 132 15.81 4.16 9.36
N GLU A 133 16.35 4.18 10.57
CA GLU A 133 15.65 3.73 11.77
C GLU A 133 14.38 4.56 12.04
N ASP A 134 14.41 5.88 11.79
CA ASP A 134 13.25 6.74 11.93
C ASP A 134 12.17 6.41 10.89
N VAL A 135 12.57 6.11 9.66
CA VAL A 135 11.62 5.67 8.61
C VAL A 135 11.01 4.32 8.97
N TYR A 136 11.83 3.39 9.47
CA TYR A 136 11.37 2.08 9.94
C TYR A 136 10.37 2.21 11.09
N ASP A 137 10.71 3.01 12.09
CA ASP A 137 9.85 3.32 13.23
C ASP A 137 8.54 4.01 12.81
N ASN A 138 8.61 4.98 11.90
CA ASN A 138 7.45 5.68 11.36
C ASN A 138 6.50 4.71 10.66
N PHE A 139 7.03 3.76 9.89
CA PHE A 139 6.23 2.72 9.26
C PHE A 139 5.49 1.85 10.29
N GLY A 140 6.18 1.44 11.35
CA GLY A 140 5.59 0.71 12.46
C GLY A 140 4.53 1.51 13.22
N LYS A 141 4.81 2.80 13.49
CA LYS A 141 3.86 3.73 14.13
C LYS A 141 2.61 3.94 13.25
N ALA A 142 2.79 4.12 11.94
CA ALA A 142 1.67 4.25 11.00
C ALA A 142 0.75 3.02 11.03
N ALA A 143 1.33 1.82 11.03
CA ALA A 143 0.57 0.58 11.09
C ALA A 143 -0.20 0.43 12.42
N LYS A 144 0.39 0.86 13.54
CA LYS A 144 -0.18 0.70 14.89
C LYS A 144 -1.20 1.79 15.25
N PHE A 145 -0.90 3.03 14.94
CA PHE A 145 -1.66 4.19 15.41
C PHE A 145 -2.41 4.91 14.28
N GLY A 146 -2.14 4.55 13.01
CA GLY A 146 -2.81 5.15 11.86
C GLY A 146 -2.69 6.67 11.85
N ILE A 147 -3.83 7.33 11.73
CA ILE A 147 -3.94 8.79 11.63
C ILE A 147 -3.55 9.55 12.93
N ASP A 148 -3.42 8.84 14.06
CA ASP A 148 -2.96 9.42 15.33
C ASP A 148 -1.45 9.30 15.51
N SER A 149 -0.72 8.84 14.50
CA SER A 149 0.73 8.69 14.56
C SER A 149 1.44 10.03 14.70
N LYS A 150 2.58 9.98 15.39
CA LYS A 150 3.55 11.07 15.43
C LYS A 150 4.87 10.57 14.87
N PHE A 151 5.34 11.18 13.80
CA PHE A 151 6.54 10.77 13.08
C PHE A 151 7.77 11.56 13.51
N THR A 152 8.93 10.93 13.37
CA THR A 152 10.19 11.62 13.22
C THR A 152 10.38 11.87 11.73
N TRP A 153 10.31 13.12 11.32
CA TRP A 153 10.44 13.52 9.92
C TRP A 153 11.85 14.06 9.64
N MET A 154 12.05 14.64 8.47
CA MET A 154 13.35 15.16 8.06
C MET A 154 13.94 16.08 9.13
N PHE A 155 15.28 15.98 9.33
CA PHE A 155 16.02 16.74 10.32
C PHE A 155 15.51 16.56 11.75
N ASP A 156 15.12 15.33 12.10
CA ASP A 156 14.64 14.92 13.44
C ASP A 156 13.38 15.66 13.92
N GLN A 157 12.64 16.29 13.03
CA GLN A 157 11.41 16.97 13.36
C GLN A 157 10.34 15.98 13.85
N LYS A 158 9.83 16.19 15.07
CA LYS A 158 8.69 15.41 15.61
C LYS A 158 7.38 16.08 15.20
N ILE A 159 6.59 15.41 14.36
CA ILE A 159 5.37 15.99 13.79
C ILE A 159 4.20 14.99 13.80
N PRO A 160 2.97 15.39 14.18
CA PRO A 160 1.77 14.60 13.98
C PRO A 160 1.54 14.33 12.49
N VAL A 161 1.13 13.09 12.14
CA VAL A 161 0.96 12.68 10.73
C VAL A 161 -0.07 13.56 9.99
N VAL A 162 -1.13 13.99 10.67
CA VAL A 162 -2.14 14.89 10.08
C VAL A 162 -1.54 16.25 9.73
N GLU A 163 -0.75 16.80 10.64
CA GLU A 163 -0.07 18.07 10.40
C GLU A 163 0.94 17.97 9.26
N LEU A 164 1.73 16.88 9.22
CA LEU A 164 2.64 16.58 8.13
C LEU A 164 1.89 16.45 6.80
N ALA A 165 0.76 15.74 6.79
CA ALA A 165 -0.06 15.57 5.59
C ALA A 165 -0.58 16.92 5.07
N LEU A 166 -1.18 17.72 5.94
CA LEU A 166 -1.81 18.98 5.56
C LEU A 166 -0.79 20.07 5.17
N LYS A 167 0.32 20.17 5.91
CA LYS A 167 1.30 21.25 5.70
C LYS A 167 2.37 20.94 4.65
N GLU A 168 2.64 19.64 4.42
CA GLU A 168 3.76 19.26 3.56
C GLU A 168 3.37 18.27 2.47
N LEU A 169 2.81 17.09 2.79
CA LEU A 169 2.64 16.03 1.80
C LEU A 169 1.58 16.37 0.75
N ILE A 170 0.43 16.89 1.15
CA ILE A 170 -0.65 17.26 0.22
C ILE A 170 -0.22 18.40 -0.72
N PRO A 171 0.37 19.51 -0.24
CA PRO A 171 0.91 20.54 -1.13
C PRO A 171 1.96 20.02 -2.11
N ARG A 172 2.87 19.15 -1.65
CA ARG A 172 3.86 18.50 -2.52
C ARG A 172 3.21 17.61 -3.56
N ALA A 173 2.21 16.82 -3.16
CA ALA A 173 1.50 15.94 -4.10
C ALA A 173 0.77 16.74 -5.19
N ARG A 174 0.08 17.82 -4.82
CA ARG A 174 -0.57 18.71 -5.79
C ARG A 174 0.45 19.23 -6.82
N LYS A 175 1.56 19.79 -6.35
CA LYS A 175 2.65 20.26 -7.21
C LYS A 175 3.23 19.16 -8.10
N GLY A 176 3.48 17.98 -7.56
CA GLY A 176 4.01 16.85 -8.33
C GLY A 176 3.05 16.37 -9.43
N LEU A 177 1.74 16.37 -9.17
CA LEU A 177 0.73 16.06 -10.18
C LEU A 177 0.65 17.13 -11.28
N GLU A 178 0.75 18.42 -10.92
CA GLU A 178 0.84 19.52 -11.85
C GLU A 178 2.06 19.41 -12.78
N MET A 179 3.24 19.05 -12.20
CA MET A 179 4.47 18.82 -12.98
C MET A 179 4.32 17.71 -14.03
N ARG A 180 3.35 16.83 -13.86
CA ARG A 180 3.02 15.73 -14.80
C ARG A 180 1.80 16.04 -15.67
N ASN A 181 1.37 17.30 -15.72
CA ASN A 181 0.24 17.77 -16.52
C ASN A 181 -1.08 17.02 -16.21
N VAL A 182 -1.28 16.61 -14.98
CA VAL A 182 -2.58 16.08 -14.53
C VAL A 182 -3.58 17.24 -14.54
N HIS A 183 -4.79 16.97 -15.06
CA HIS A 183 -5.81 18.01 -15.17
C HIS A 183 -6.16 18.59 -13.77
N PRO A 184 -6.30 19.93 -13.63
CA PRO A 184 -6.58 20.58 -12.33
C PRO A 184 -7.78 20.01 -11.59
N ASP A 185 -8.88 19.73 -12.29
CA ASP A 185 -10.09 19.14 -11.68
C ASP A 185 -9.82 17.76 -11.09
N SER A 186 -8.96 16.96 -11.73
CA SER A 186 -8.56 15.66 -11.21
C SER A 186 -7.67 15.81 -9.97
N ILE A 187 -6.75 16.77 -9.98
CA ILE A 187 -5.91 17.09 -8.82
C ILE A 187 -6.80 17.49 -7.64
N SER A 188 -7.72 18.43 -7.85
CA SER A 188 -8.65 18.85 -6.80
C SER A 188 -9.49 17.68 -6.32
N ARG A 189 -10.12 16.94 -7.24
CA ARG A 189 -10.98 15.81 -6.90
C ARG A 189 -10.32 14.80 -5.97
N TYR A 190 -9.06 14.42 -6.21
CA TYR A 190 -8.39 13.38 -5.43
C TYR A 190 -7.68 13.96 -4.20
N MET A 191 -7.08 15.12 -4.30
CA MET A 191 -6.36 15.70 -3.18
C MET A 191 -7.31 16.27 -2.12
N ASP A 192 -8.48 16.78 -2.49
CA ASP A 192 -9.50 17.23 -1.54
C ASP A 192 -10.00 16.07 -0.69
N VAL A 193 -10.14 14.85 -1.26
CA VAL A 193 -10.47 13.64 -0.48
C VAL A 193 -9.44 13.35 0.60
N ILE A 194 -8.14 13.49 0.29
CA ILE A 194 -7.08 13.27 1.28
C ILE A 194 -7.08 14.36 2.34
N GLU A 195 -7.25 15.60 1.94
CA GLU A 195 -7.27 16.78 2.81
C GLU A 195 -8.45 16.74 3.78
N GLU A 196 -9.67 16.49 3.28
CA GLU A 196 -10.87 16.33 4.10
C GLU A 196 -10.73 15.15 5.06
N ARG A 197 -10.21 14.00 4.59
CA ARG A 197 -9.94 12.82 5.43
C ARG A 197 -8.97 13.13 6.56
N ALA A 198 -7.92 13.90 6.30
CA ALA A 198 -6.96 14.33 7.30
C ALA A 198 -7.59 15.32 8.29
N THR A 199 -8.33 16.32 7.82
CA THR A 199 -8.98 17.34 8.62
C THR A 199 -10.07 16.75 9.53
N GLU A 200 -10.89 15.86 9.01
CA GLU A 200 -11.94 15.16 9.76
C GLU A 200 -11.39 14.04 10.65
N HIS A 201 -10.09 13.78 10.61
CA HIS A 201 -9.48 12.66 11.32
C HIS A 201 -10.21 11.33 11.08
N MET A 202 -10.65 11.07 9.84
CA MET A 202 -11.45 9.91 9.49
C MET A 202 -10.92 9.17 8.26
N ASN A 203 -10.46 7.96 8.45
CA ASN A 203 -10.10 7.02 7.40
C ASN A 203 -10.90 5.72 7.53
N GLY A 204 -10.77 4.81 6.57
CA GLY A 204 -11.52 3.54 6.57
C GLY A 204 -11.33 2.71 7.82
N ALA A 205 -10.08 2.59 8.31
CA ALA A 205 -9.79 1.84 9.53
C ALA A 205 -10.46 2.46 10.77
N ARG A 206 -10.42 3.77 10.90
CA ARG A 206 -11.07 4.48 12.01
C ARG A 206 -12.59 4.41 11.94
N TRP A 207 -13.15 4.57 10.74
CA TRP A 207 -14.58 4.42 10.54
C TRP A 207 -15.06 3.01 10.94
N ALA A 208 -14.37 1.98 10.44
CA ALA A 208 -14.71 0.60 10.77
C ALA A 208 -14.59 0.32 12.28
N LEU A 209 -13.50 0.75 12.91
CA LEU A 209 -13.28 0.54 14.34
C LEU A 209 -14.31 1.27 15.21
N ARG A 210 -14.63 2.52 14.90
CA ARG A 210 -15.65 3.29 15.63
C ARG A 210 -17.03 2.69 15.47
N SER A 211 -17.39 2.30 14.24
CA SER A 211 -18.67 1.66 13.94
C SER A 211 -18.81 0.33 14.67
N TYR A 212 -17.80 -0.52 14.60
CA TYR A 212 -17.78 -1.80 15.32
C TYR A 212 -17.88 -1.62 16.84
N THR A 213 -17.08 -0.70 17.40
CA THR A 213 -17.11 -0.43 18.85
C THR A 213 -18.46 0.10 19.34
N LYS A 214 -19.14 0.91 18.51
CA LYS A 214 -20.50 1.37 18.81
C LYS A 214 -21.48 0.20 18.78
N LEU A 215 -21.52 -0.54 17.68
CA LEU A 215 -22.44 -1.66 17.49
C LEU A 215 -22.29 -2.76 18.55
N LYS A 216 -21.07 -3.11 18.91
CA LYS A 216 -20.76 -4.17 19.91
C LYS A 216 -21.26 -3.83 21.32
N LYS A 217 -21.57 -2.57 21.63
CA LYS A 217 -22.20 -2.19 22.91
C LYS A 217 -23.68 -2.49 22.96
N GLU A 218 -24.29 -2.66 21.81
CA GLU A 218 -25.74 -2.78 21.64
C GLU A 218 -26.19 -4.18 21.21
N THR A 219 -25.24 -5.01 20.72
CA THR A 219 -25.56 -6.34 20.18
C THR A 219 -24.39 -7.33 20.29
N THR A 220 -24.63 -8.56 19.79
CA THR A 220 -23.59 -9.61 19.70
C THR A 220 -22.48 -9.24 18.71
N GLU A 221 -21.34 -9.93 18.82
CA GLU A 221 -20.21 -9.72 17.92
C GLU A 221 -20.56 -10.02 16.46
N ASP A 222 -21.23 -11.14 16.21
CA ASP A 222 -21.64 -11.58 14.87
C ASP A 222 -22.61 -10.60 14.22
N GLU A 223 -23.58 -10.10 14.98
CA GLU A 223 -24.51 -9.09 14.47
C GLU A 223 -23.81 -7.76 14.19
N ALA A 224 -22.91 -7.34 15.08
CA ALA A 224 -22.13 -6.11 14.88
C ALA A 224 -21.27 -6.20 13.61
N LEU A 225 -20.59 -7.32 13.38
CA LEU A 225 -19.79 -7.56 12.18
C LEU A 225 -20.65 -7.64 10.93
N THR A 226 -21.84 -8.26 11.02
CA THR A 226 -22.79 -8.33 9.90
C THR A 226 -23.27 -6.94 9.47
N VAL A 227 -23.72 -6.12 10.42
CA VAL A 227 -24.16 -4.73 10.15
C VAL A 227 -23.01 -3.90 9.57
N LEU A 228 -21.81 -4.01 10.18
CA LEU A 228 -20.63 -3.28 9.72
C LEU A 228 -20.29 -3.63 8.27
N THR A 229 -20.21 -4.93 7.96
CA THR A 229 -19.83 -5.41 6.62
C THR A 229 -20.84 -4.97 5.57
N TYR A 230 -22.12 -5.09 5.87
CA TYR A 230 -23.15 -4.63 4.96
C TYR A 230 -23.10 -3.12 4.73
N ALA A 231 -22.94 -2.34 5.80
CA ALA A 231 -22.81 -0.88 5.68
C ALA A 231 -21.58 -0.49 4.84
N MET A 232 -20.47 -1.22 4.95
CA MET A 232 -19.32 -1.03 4.06
C MET A 232 -19.70 -1.27 2.59
N CYS A 233 -20.38 -2.36 2.28
CA CYS A 233 -20.80 -2.68 0.91
C CYS A 233 -21.78 -1.65 0.33
N VAL A 234 -22.72 -1.15 1.13
CA VAL A 234 -23.67 -0.12 0.69
C VAL A 234 -22.97 1.20 0.43
N ASN A 235 -22.10 1.62 1.35
CA ASN A 235 -21.37 2.87 1.23
C ASN A 235 -20.36 2.84 0.08
N GLU A 236 -19.66 1.70 -0.15
CA GLU A 236 -18.78 1.51 -1.29
C GLU A 236 -19.51 1.79 -2.61
N LYS A 237 -20.69 1.16 -2.80
CA LYS A 237 -21.51 1.35 -3.99
C LYS A 237 -21.95 2.79 -4.22
N SER A 238 -22.05 3.60 -3.17
CA SER A 238 -22.40 5.02 -3.28
C SER A 238 -21.30 5.87 -3.93
N GLY A 239 -20.06 5.40 -3.91
CA GLY A 239 -18.89 6.15 -4.37
C GLY A 239 -18.53 7.36 -3.51
N ILE A 240 -19.23 7.58 -2.39
CA ILE A 240 -18.96 8.68 -1.45
C ILE A 240 -17.70 8.33 -0.63
N PRO A 241 -16.71 9.22 -0.51
CA PRO A 241 -15.49 8.93 0.23
C PRO A 241 -15.75 8.70 1.72
N VAL A 242 -14.92 7.85 2.33
CA VAL A 242 -15.17 7.27 3.67
C VAL A 242 -15.34 8.28 4.81
N HIS A 243 -14.71 9.43 4.74
CA HIS A 243 -14.85 10.46 5.79
C HIS A 243 -16.25 11.07 5.85
N LYS A 244 -17.03 10.93 4.79
CA LYS A 244 -18.45 11.36 4.69
C LYS A 244 -19.43 10.25 5.04
N TRP A 245 -18.97 9.04 5.35
CA TRP A 245 -19.85 7.93 5.68
C TRP A 245 -20.49 8.08 7.07
N LYS A 246 -21.78 7.87 7.13
CA LYS A 246 -22.49 7.77 8.43
C LYS A 246 -22.13 6.44 9.10
N MET A 247 -22.06 6.45 10.43
CA MET A 247 -21.90 5.20 11.17
C MET A 247 -23.21 4.41 11.14
N PRO A 248 -23.13 3.08 10.94
CA PRO A 248 -24.31 2.23 10.92
C PRO A 248 -25.00 2.15 12.30
N GLU A 249 -26.28 1.82 12.29
CA GLU A 249 -27.10 1.61 13.47
C GLU A 249 -27.75 0.23 13.44
N LEU A 250 -28.09 -0.33 14.61
CA LEU A 250 -28.71 -1.67 14.68
C LEU A 250 -30.07 -1.75 14.00
N LYS A 251 -30.82 -0.65 13.95
CA LYS A 251 -32.12 -0.63 13.22
C LYS A 251 -31.93 -1.03 11.75
N ASP A 252 -30.75 -0.74 11.20
CA ASP A 252 -30.39 -1.09 9.84
C ASP A 252 -30.28 -2.61 9.66
N LEU A 253 -30.14 -3.39 10.74
CA LEU A 253 -30.06 -4.86 10.69
C LEU A 253 -31.29 -5.50 10.06
N LYS A 254 -32.45 -4.88 10.21
CA LYS A 254 -33.70 -5.39 9.61
C LYS A 254 -33.68 -5.32 8.09
N GLU A 255 -33.02 -4.29 7.56
CA GLU A 255 -32.77 -4.14 6.13
C GLU A 255 -31.62 -5.04 5.65
N TYR A 256 -30.75 -5.45 6.59
CA TYR A 256 -29.52 -6.19 6.35
C TYR A 256 -29.60 -7.69 6.61
N ARG A 257 -30.75 -8.23 6.94
CA ARG A 257 -31.05 -9.67 6.94
C ARG A 257 -31.70 -10.09 5.63
N PRO A 258 -30.98 -10.18 4.53
CA PRO A 258 -31.50 -10.81 3.34
C PRO A 258 -31.55 -12.30 3.62
N SER A 259 -32.74 -12.84 3.71
CA SER A 259 -32.95 -14.28 3.65
C SER A 259 -32.39 -14.76 2.31
N GLY A 260 -31.22 -15.34 2.32
CA GLY A 260 -30.66 -16.02 1.16
C GLY A 260 -29.66 -15.26 0.29
N LEU A 261 -28.90 -14.29 0.82
CA LEU A 261 -27.75 -13.73 0.08
C LEU A 261 -26.76 -14.84 -0.27
N LYS A 262 -26.61 -15.06 -1.57
CA LYS A 262 -25.61 -15.98 -2.10
C LYS A 262 -24.27 -15.26 -2.22
N VAL A 263 -23.17 -15.98 -2.00
CA VAL A 263 -21.81 -15.45 -2.22
C VAL A 263 -21.66 -14.85 -3.61
N SER A 264 -22.37 -15.41 -4.62
CA SER A 264 -22.39 -14.91 -6.00
C SER A 264 -22.94 -13.48 -6.15
N GLU A 265 -23.69 -12.96 -5.18
CA GLU A 265 -24.20 -11.58 -5.22
C GLU A 265 -23.17 -10.55 -4.79
N PHE A 266 -22.06 -11.01 -4.16
CA PHE A 266 -20.94 -10.19 -3.74
C PHE A 266 -19.66 -10.45 -4.56
N MET A 267 -19.68 -11.46 -5.42
CA MET A 267 -18.56 -11.75 -6.31
C MET A 267 -18.69 -10.93 -7.59
N THR A 268 -17.60 -10.34 -8.03
CA THR A 268 -17.50 -9.82 -9.39
C THR A 268 -17.57 -11.00 -10.35
N THR A 269 -18.64 -11.09 -11.11
CA THR A 269 -18.85 -12.16 -12.09
C THR A 269 -18.07 -11.93 -13.38
N ASP A 270 -17.66 -10.70 -13.65
CA ASP A 270 -16.83 -10.34 -14.78
C ASP A 270 -15.36 -10.25 -14.33
N LEU A 271 -14.65 -11.36 -14.41
CA LEU A 271 -13.21 -11.38 -14.31
C LEU A 271 -12.64 -10.84 -15.62
N PHE A 272 -12.17 -9.59 -15.60
CA PHE A 272 -11.30 -9.11 -16.66
C PHE A 272 -9.98 -9.88 -16.57
N THR A 273 -9.81 -10.86 -17.42
CA THR A 273 -8.50 -11.44 -17.72
C THR A 273 -7.76 -10.46 -18.62
N VAL A 274 -6.72 -9.83 -18.06
CA VAL A 274 -5.72 -9.06 -18.81
C VAL A 274 -4.67 -10.02 -19.37
#